data_fa876d7b7d70dcd966d103c974409ca6
#
_entry.id   fa876d7b7d70dcd966d103c974409ca6
#
_cell.length_a   1.000
_cell.length_b   1.000
_cell.length_c   1.000
_cell.angle_alpha   90.00
_cell.angle_beta   90.00
_cell.angle_gamma   90.00
#
_symmetry.space_group_name_H-M   'P 1'
#
loop_
_entity.id
_entity.type
_entity.pdbx_description
1 polymer ?
#
loop_
_entity_poly.entity_id
_entity_poly.type
_entity_poly.pdbx_seq_one_letter_code
_entity_poly.pdbx_strand_id
1 'polypeptide(L)'
;AFILWLIFRDDASTLRVNGDTVSISEVTSGEFNDYIRISGQVHPMTTIQVSPREAGIVEEIVIEEGSQVKAGDVIIRLSNDDLDLEILNSEANLAEKENALRNTMIQMEQEKMQLSLNILELETEVKRKGRTLESQKRLFDDGLIGKEEYLRSEEDYTLFCKKLEVTLARAEQDSMYRNVQIQQMQESLKNMKLNMQRIRKRKDNLEVKAPIDGV
;
A
#
# COMPACT_ATOMS: atom_id res chain seq x y z
N ALA A 1 -54.66 86.16 72.97
CA ALA A 1 -55.15 85.87 71.64
C ALA A 1 -54.01 85.82 70.57
N PHE A 2 -52.97 86.67 70.65
CA PHE A 2 -51.89 86.76 69.63
C PHE A 2 -50.92 85.56 69.63
N ILE A 3 -50.65 84.97 70.80
CA ILE A 3 -49.74 83.84 70.96
C ILE A 3 -50.38 82.55 70.39
N LEU A 4 -51.77 82.43 70.51
CA LEU A 4 -52.47 81.27 69.96
C LEU A 4 -52.54 81.30 68.44
N TRP A 5 -52.52 82.49 67.80
CA TRP A 5 -52.54 82.66 66.36
C TRP A 5 -51.15 82.32 65.74
N LEU A 6 -50.05 82.51 66.53
CA LEU A 6 -48.69 82.17 66.07
C LEU A 6 -48.41 80.67 66.09
N ILE A 7 -49.09 79.89 66.95
CA ILE A 7 -48.96 78.47 67.10
C ILE A 7 -49.70 77.69 66.01
N PHE A 8 -50.80 78.29 65.49
CA PHE A 8 -51.61 77.64 64.44
C PHE A 8 -51.29 78.16 63.03
N ARG A 9 -50.25 78.90 62.87
CA ARG A 9 -49.84 79.28 61.53
C ARG A 9 -49.11 78.14 60.89
N ASP A 10 -49.85 77.34 60.14
CA ASP A 10 -49.31 76.24 59.33
C ASP A 10 -48.54 76.85 58.15
N ASP A 11 -47.22 76.97 58.27
CA ASP A 11 -46.32 77.28 57.15
C ASP A 11 -46.09 75.98 56.35
N ALA A 12 -47.13 75.46 55.73
CA ALA A 12 -46.99 74.44 54.75
C ALA A 12 -46.26 75.01 53.52
N SER A 13 -44.99 74.70 53.43
CA SER A 13 -44.20 75.00 52.25
C SER A 13 -44.81 74.25 51.04
N THR A 14 -45.66 74.96 50.30
CA THR A 14 -46.20 74.41 49.07
C THR A 14 -45.17 74.59 47.92
N LEU A 15 -44.57 73.51 47.49
CA LEU A 15 -43.71 73.47 46.28
C LEU A 15 -44.69 73.53 45.08
N ARG A 16 -44.76 74.65 44.34
CA ARG A 16 -45.46 74.69 43.07
C ARG A 16 -44.59 74.06 41.97
N VAL A 17 -44.95 72.86 41.57
CA VAL A 17 -44.30 72.16 40.47
C VAL A 17 -45.12 72.35 39.22
N ASN A 18 -44.50 72.80 38.15
CA ASN A 18 -45.14 72.93 36.84
C ASN A 18 -45.45 71.54 36.28
N GLY A 19 -46.72 71.19 36.06
CA GLY A 19 -47.13 69.85 35.61
C GLY A 19 -46.51 69.42 34.27
N ASP A 20 -46.14 70.41 33.44
CA ASP A 20 -45.55 70.15 32.15
C ASP A 20 -44.03 69.68 32.21
N THR A 21 -43.46 69.84 33.40
CA THR A 21 -42.03 69.42 33.59
C THR A 21 -41.83 68.19 34.47
N VAL A 22 -42.92 67.59 34.94
CA VAL A 22 -42.89 66.45 35.83
C VAL A 22 -43.51 65.24 35.12
N SER A 23 -42.72 64.18 35.00
CA SER A 23 -43.23 62.91 34.55
C SER A 23 -43.77 62.09 35.70
N ILE A 24 -45.04 61.78 35.64
CA ILE A 24 -45.76 61.00 36.66
C ILE A 24 -45.79 59.55 36.09
N SER A 25 -45.21 58.60 36.81
CA SER A 25 -45.35 57.22 36.50
C SER A 25 -45.80 56.40 37.70
N GLU A 26 -46.60 55.41 37.44
CA GLU A 26 -47.08 54.49 38.47
C GLU A 26 -45.90 53.51 38.88
N VAL A 27 -45.76 53.35 40.18
CA VAL A 27 -44.75 52.40 40.73
C VAL A 27 -45.27 50.96 40.62
N THR A 28 -44.70 50.17 39.73
CA THR A 28 -45.03 48.76 39.61
C THR A 28 -43.91 47.93 40.25
N SER A 29 -44.33 46.91 40.99
CA SER A 29 -43.38 45.90 41.51
C SER A 29 -43.15 44.81 40.45
N GLY A 30 -41.91 44.64 40.00
CA GLY A 30 -41.52 43.62 39.00
C GLY A 30 -40.08 43.25 39.13
N GLU A 31 -39.63 42.21 38.40
CA GLU A 31 -38.24 41.87 38.32
C GLU A 31 -37.42 42.98 37.62
N PHE A 32 -36.39 43.45 38.27
CA PHE A 32 -35.48 44.42 37.70
C PHE A 32 -34.38 43.69 36.94
N ASN A 33 -34.45 43.75 35.60
CA ASN A 33 -33.43 43.19 34.73
C ASN A 33 -32.47 44.27 34.27
N ASP A 34 -31.25 44.24 34.79
CA ASP A 34 -30.19 45.15 34.35
C ASP A 34 -29.31 44.38 33.30
N TYR A 35 -29.31 44.88 32.09
CA TYR A 35 -28.58 44.28 30.98
C TYR A 35 -27.31 45.08 30.69
N ILE A 36 -26.15 44.38 30.90
CA ILE A 36 -24.86 44.91 30.48
C ILE A 36 -24.56 44.36 29.08
N ARG A 37 -24.46 45.22 28.09
CA ARG A 37 -24.01 44.84 26.74
C ARG A 37 -22.51 44.71 26.75
N ILE A 38 -21.98 43.46 26.60
CA ILE A 38 -20.57 43.16 26.46
C ILE A 38 -20.32 42.77 25.03
N SER A 39 -19.38 43.43 24.36
CA SER A 39 -18.86 43.02 23.04
C SER A 39 -17.81 41.95 23.24
N GLY A 40 -17.99 40.76 22.66
CA GLY A 40 -17.01 39.69 22.63
C GLY A 40 -16.58 39.39 21.18
N GLN A 41 -15.36 38.98 20.97
CA GLN A 41 -14.88 38.49 19.71
C GLN A 41 -14.71 36.96 19.82
N VAL A 42 -15.31 36.21 18.89
CA VAL A 42 -15.18 34.74 18.85
C VAL A 42 -13.91 34.41 18.13
N HIS A 43 -13.03 33.64 18.77
CA HIS A 43 -11.84 33.05 18.18
C HIS A 43 -11.96 31.53 18.14
N PRO A 44 -11.44 30.88 17.10
CA PRO A 44 -11.41 29.43 17.05
C PRO A 44 -10.52 28.88 18.20
N MET A 45 -10.96 27.79 18.83
CA MET A 45 -10.25 27.15 19.92
C MET A 45 -8.95 26.48 19.42
N THR A 46 -8.98 25.97 18.19
CA THR A 46 -7.83 25.35 17.52
C THR A 46 -7.87 25.71 16.04
N THR A 47 -6.74 26.17 15.53
CA THR A 47 -6.53 26.37 14.08
C THR A 47 -5.45 25.39 13.61
N ILE A 48 -5.78 24.55 12.61
CA ILE A 48 -4.84 23.61 12.02
C ILE A 48 -4.55 24.06 10.59
N GLN A 49 -3.28 24.26 10.30
CA GLN A 49 -2.82 24.53 8.94
C GLN A 49 -2.52 23.18 8.26
N VAL A 50 -3.33 22.85 7.25
CA VAL A 50 -3.15 21.60 6.47
C VAL A 50 -2.30 21.90 5.26
N SER A 51 -1.21 21.13 5.09
CA SER A 51 -0.36 21.20 3.91
C SER A 51 -0.44 19.86 3.15
N PRO A 52 -0.49 19.88 1.82
CA PRO A 52 -0.47 18.64 1.04
C PRO A 52 0.87 17.89 1.25
N ARG A 53 0.82 16.57 1.25
CA ARG A 53 2.01 15.72 1.40
C ARG A 53 2.75 15.49 0.09
N GLU A 54 2.05 15.63 -1.03
CA GLU A 54 2.58 15.54 -2.39
C GLU A 54 2.35 16.85 -3.11
N ALA A 55 3.28 17.24 -3.97
CA ALA A 55 3.12 18.40 -4.83
C ALA A 55 2.08 18.08 -5.93
N GLY A 56 1.27 19.07 -6.29
CA GLY A 56 0.27 18.92 -7.33
C GLY A 56 -0.41 20.23 -7.69
N ILE A 57 -1.17 20.20 -8.75
CA ILE A 57 -2.01 21.32 -9.20
C ILE A 57 -3.42 21.07 -8.66
N VAL A 58 -4.08 22.12 -8.15
CA VAL A 58 -5.46 22.00 -7.68
C VAL A 58 -6.36 21.66 -8.87
N GLU A 59 -6.95 20.49 -8.82
CA GLU A 59 -7.89 20.00 -9.83
C GLU A 59 -9.31 20.40 -9.46
N GLU A 60 -9.68 20.22 -8.17
CA GLU A 60 -11.03 20.48 -7.67
C GLU A 60 -11.00 20.92 -6.22
N ILE A 61 -11.78 21.95 -5.88
CA ILE A 61 -12.12 22.32 -4.51
C ILE A 61 -13.46 21.64 -4.20
N VAL A 62 -13.42 20.58 -3.39
CA VAL A 62 -14.60 19.76 -3.07
C VAL A 62 -15.48 20.43 -2.04
N ILE A 63 -14.88 21.15 -1.08
CA ILE A 63 -15.58 21.81 0.02
C ILE A 63 -15.18 23.28 0.02
N GLU A 64 -16.17 24.16 -0.09
CA GLU A 64 -15.96 25.62 -0.08
C GLU A 64 -15.71 26.14 1.34
N GLU A 65 -15.07 27.33 1.42
CA GLU A 65 -14.79 28.02 2.68
C GLU A 65 -16.08 28.29 3.48
N GLY A 66 -16.02 28.08 4.80
CA GLY A 66 -17.15 28.27 5.71
C GLY A 66 -18.10 27.07 5.81
N SER A 67 -17.83 25.98 5.12
CA SER A 67 -18.59 24.73 5.22
C SER A 67 -18.14 23.89 6.42
N GLN A 68 -19.07 23.13 7.01
CA GLN A 68 -18.74 22.16 8.06
C GLN A 68 -18.10 20.92 7.46
N VAL A 69 -16.98 20.49 8.05
CA VAL A 69 -16.24 19.29 7.66
C VAL A 69 -16.08 18.32 8.82
N LYS A 70 -16.04 17.03 8.52
CA LYS A 70 -15.68 15.97 9.47
C LYS A 70 -14.27 15.48 9.22
N ALA A 71 -13.64 14.95 10.24
CA ALA A 71 -12.34 14.32 10.12
C ALA A 71 -12.35 13.22 9.04
N GLY A 72 -11.46 13.35 8.03
CA GLY A 72 -11.37 12.47 6.88
C GLY A 72 -12.07 12.94 5.61
N ASP A 73 -12.89 13.98 5.67
CA ASP A 73 -13.53 14.56 4.48
C ASP A 73 -12.47 15.16 3.55
N VAL A 74 -12.62 14.95 2.24
CA VAL A 74 -11.73 15.52 1.22
C VAL A 74 -12.11 16.98 0.99
N ILE A 75 -11.17 17.89 1.25
CA ILE A 75 -11.33 19.33 1.07
C ILE A 75 -10.94 19.75 -0.34
N ILE A 76 -9.74 19.31 -0.78
CA ILE A 76 -9.15 19.66 -2.06
C ILE A 76 -8.62 18.39 -2.71
N ARG A 77 -8.81 18.26 -4.02
CA ARG A 77 -8.18 17.24 -4.85
C ARG A 77 -7.11 17.88 -5.71
N LEU A 78 -5.91 17.28 -5.67
CA LEU A 78 -4.77 17.68 -6.47
C LEU A 78 -4.56 16.69 -7.62
N SER A 79 -4.02 17.17 -8.74
CA SER A 79 -3.49 16.34 -9.83
C SER A 79 -1.97 16.46 -9.88
N ASN A 80 -1.30 15.37 -10.29
CA ASN A 80 0.13 15.33 -10.51
C ASN A 80 0.44 14.37 -11.67
N ASP A 81 0.67 14.93 -12.85
CA ASP A 81 0.95 14.18 -14.07
C ASP A 81 2.27 13.41 -14.00
N ASP A 82 3.28 13.93 -13.30
CA ASP A 82 4.57 13.26 -13.11
C ASP A 82 4.39 11.99 -12.27
N LEU A 83 3.56 12.05 -11.23
CA LEU A 83 3.24 10.88 -10.41
C LEU A 83 2.43 9.83 -11.20
N ASP A 84 1.49 10.26 -12.02
CA ASP A 84 0.72 9.35 -12.87
C ASP A 84 1.62 8.67 -13.92
N LEU A 85 2.57 9.38 -14.50
CA LEU A 85 3.60 8.81 -15.38
C LEU A 85 4.54 7.86 -14.62
N GLU A 86 4.94 8.18 -13.39
CA GLU A 86 5.75 7.30 -12.54
C GLU A 86 5.01 5.98 -12.25
N ILE A 87 3.72 6.05 -11.95
CA ILE A 87 2.85 4.88 -11.75
C ILE A 87 2.82 4.03 -13.02
N LEU A 88 2.51 4.63 -14.16
CA LEU A 88 2.41 3.94 -15.45
C LEU A 88 3.72 3.24 -15.82
N ASN A 89 4.86 3.93 -15.67
CA ASN A 89 6.18 3.38 -15.92
C ASN A 89 6.50 2.21 -14.98
N SER A 90 6.14 2.33 -13.71
CA SER A 90 6.34 1.27 -12.72
C SER A 90 5.47 0.04 -13.04
N GLU A 91 4.22 0.24 -13.49
CA GLU A 91 3.32 -0.82 -13.96
C GLU A 91 3.87 -1.54 -15.18
N ALA A 92 4.34 -0.78 -16.18
CA ALA A 92 4.94 -1.34 -17.38
C ALA A 92 6.18 -2.19 -17.08
N ASN A 93 7.08 -1.67 -16.22
CA ASN A 93 8.27 -2.39 -15.78
C ASN A 93 7.91 -3.67 -14.99
N LEU A 94 6.90 -3.62 -14.13
CA LEU A 94 6.43 -4.79 -13.40
C LEU A 94 5.90 -5.86 -14.37
N ALA A 95 5.06 -5.47 -15.33
CA ALA A 95 4.50 -6.36 -16.33
C ALA A 95 5.61 -7.00 -17.21
N GLU A 96 6.62 -6.23 -17.60
CA GLU A 96 7.79 -6.74 -18.32
C GLU A 96 8.53 -7.82 -17.52
N LYS A 97 8.80 -7.58 -16.23
CA LYS A 97 9.48 -8.54 -15.36
C LYS A 97 8.65 -9.79 -15.08
N GLU A 98 7.32 -9.65 -14.92
CA GLU A 98 6.43 -10.80 -14.81
C GLU A 98 6.45 -11.67 -16.08
N ASN A 99 6.44 -11.05 -17.26
CA ASN A 99 6.56 -11.76 -18.53
C ASN A 99 7.93 -12.43 -18.68
N ALA A 100 9.01 -11.74 -18.29
CA ALA A 100 10.36 -12.32 -18.31
C ALA A 100 10.47 -13.55 -17.40
N LEU A 101 9.92 -13.49 -16.17
CA LEU A 101 9.87 -14.66 -15.28
C LEU A 101 9.09 -15.81 -15.92
N ARG A 102 7.91 -15.54 -16.49
CA ARG A 102 7.10 -16.57 -17.16
C ARG A 102 7.84 -17.23 -18.30
N ASN A 103 8.48 -16.44 -19.16
CA ASN A 103 9.27 -16.97 -20.28
C ASN A 103 10.44 -17.83 -19.78
N THR A 104 11.16 -17.37 -18.77
CA THR A 104 12.26 -18.13 -18.15
C THR A 104 11.75 -19.45 -17.57
N MET A 105 10.62 -19.46 -16.88
CA MET A 105 10.02 -20.69 -16.34
C MET A 105 9.64 -21.69 -17.45
N ILE A 106 9.06 -21.21 -18.56
CA ILE A 106 8.72 -22.05 -19.71
C ILE A 106 9.96 -22.64 -20.31
N GLN A 107 11.01 -21.84 -20.55
CA GLN A 107 12.28 -22.31 -21.08
C GLN A 107 12.92 -23.38 -20.18
N MET A 108 12.94 -23.12 -18.86
CA MET A 108 13.49 -24.08 -17.88
C MET A 108 12.72 -25.40 -17.85
N GLU A 109 11.39 -25.38 -18.04
CA GLU A 109 10.60 -26.60 -18.09
C GLU A 109 10.86 -27.37 -19.40
N GLN A 110 11.06 -26.69 -20.53
CA GLN A 110 11.45 -27.32 -21.79
C GLN A 110 12.84 -28.00 -21.67
N GLU A 111 13.82 -27.29 -21.08
CA GLU A 111 15.16 -27.84 -20.85
C GLU A 111 15.11 -29.07 -19.92
N LYS A 112 14.33 -29.03 -18.86
CA LYS A 112 14.11 -30.16 -17.95
C LYS A 112 13.50 -31.35 -18.67
N MET A 113 12.49 -31.11 -19.52
CA MET A 113 11.85 -32.17 -20.32
C MET A 113 12.87 -32.80 -21.27
N GLN A 114 13.66 -31.99 -21.97
CA GLN A 114 14.71 -32.52 -22.87
C GLN A 114 15.75 -33.34 -22.12
N LEU A 115 16.18 -32.88 -20.93
CA LEU A 115 17.10 -33.63 -20.09
C LEU A 115 16.51 -34.96 -19.61
N SER A 116 15.21 -34.97 -19.26
CA SER A 116 14.50 -36.19 -18.86
C SER A 116 14.41 -37.21 -19.99
N LEU A 117 14.16 -36.77 -21.22
CA LEU A 117 14.22 -37.65 -22.40
C LEU A 117 15.60 -38.25 -22.61
N ASN A 118 16.68 -37.46 -22.51
CA ASN A 118 18.04 -37.95 -22.62
C ASN A 118 18.38 -38.96 -21.52
N ILE A 119 17.95 -38.77 -20.29
CA ILE A 119 18.10 -39.72 -19.19
C ILE A 119 17.39 -41.05 -19.54
N LEU A 120 16.17 -41.00 -20.02
CA LEU A 120 15.39 -42.17 -20.39
C LEU A 120 16.05 -42.96 -21.53
N GLU A 121 16.62 -42.27 -22.53
CA GLU A 121 17.43 -42.90 -23.60
C GLU A 121 18.68 -43.61 -23.04
N LEU A 122 19.42 -42.91 -22.17
CA LEU A 122 20.61 -43.49 -21.54
C LEU A 122 20.29 -44.71 -20.65
N GLU A 123 19.19 -44.65 -19.86
CA GLU A 123 18.74 -45.80 -19.07
C GLU A 123 18.39 -46.99 -19.96
N THR A 124 17.77 -46.74 -21.10
CA THR A 124 17.42 -47.79 -22.06
C THR A 124 18.69 -48.40 -22.68
N GLU A 125 19.67 -47.54 -23.01
CA GLU A 125 20.96 -48.01 -23.54
C GLU A 125 21.75 -48.82 -22.49
N VAL A 126 21.80 -48.37 -21.23
CA VAL A 126 22.44 -49.14 -20.13
C VAL A 126 21.80 -50.52 -20.01
N LYS A 127 20.45 -50.62 -20.02
CA LYS A 127 19.75 -51.90 -19.97
C LYS A 127 20.07 -52.78 -21.18
N ARG A 128 20.16 -52.18 -22.39
CA ARG A 128 20.52 -52.90 -23.62
C ARG A 128 21.97 -53.47 -23.56
N LYS A 129 22.93 -52.61 -23.21
CA LYS A 129 24.35 -52.97 -23.07
C LYS A 129 24.53 -53.98 -21.95
N GLY A 130 23.81 -53.89 -20.83
CA GLY A 130 23.86 -54.90 -19.76
C GLY A 130 23.43 -56.28 -20.22
N ARG A 131 22.33 -56.36 -21.01
CA ARG A 131 21.92 -57.66 -21.60
C ARG A 131 22.97 -58.19 -22.58
N THR A 132 23.57 -57.33 -23.38
CA THR A 132 24.62 -57.72 -24.31
C THR A 132 25.85 -58.29 -23.56
N LEU A 133 26.31 -57.57 -22.52
CA LEU A 133 27.39 -57.99 -21.65
C LEU A 133 27.13 -59.36 -21.01
N GLU A 134 25.92 -59.58 -20.47
CA GLU A 134 25.52 -60.84 -19.87
C GLU A 134 25.56 -61.99 -20.89
N SER A 135 25.08 -61.72 -22.11
CA SER A 135 25.14 -62.73 -23.22
C SER A 135 26.57 -63.02 -23.62
N GLN A 136 27.41 -61.98 -23.80
CA GLN A 136 28.81 -62.13 -24.17
C GLN A 136 29.63 -62.85 -23.08
N LYS A 137 29.33 -62.58 -21.82
CA LYS A 137 29.91 -63.28 -20.69
C LYS A 137 29.68 -64.79 -20.73
N ARG A 138 28.39 -65.20 -20.98
CA ARG A 138 28.03 -66.62 -21.12
C ARG A 138 28.78 -67.27 -22.28
N LEU A 139 28.84 -66.58 -23.43
CA LEU A 139 29.58 -67.12 -24.62
C LEU A 139 31.10 -67.21 -24.37
N PHE A 140 31.68 -66.31 -23.61
CA PHE A 140 33.06 -66.33 -23.21
C PHE A 140 33.34 -67.49 -22.23
N ASP A 141 32.48 -67.68 -21.24
CA ASP A 141 32.57 -68.77 -20.26
C ASP A 141 32.48 -70.14 -20.94
N ASP A 142 31.67 -70.22 -22.02
CA ASP A 142 31.57 -71.44 -22.87
C ASP A 142 32.65 -71.56 -23.89
N GLY A 143 33.63 -70.63 -23.96
CA GLY A 143 34.75 -70.66 -24.87
C GLY A 143 34.43 -70.34 -26.34
N LEU A 144 33.26 -69.73 -26.61
CA LEU A 144 32.72 -69.45 -27.94
C LEU A 144 33.17 -68.12 -28.52
N ILE A 145 33.66 -67.18 -27.66
CA ILE A 145 34.21 -65.89 -28.08
C ILE A 145 35.58 -65.60 -27.45
N GLY A 146 36.34 -64.70 -28.08
CA GLY A 146 37.58 -64.21 -27.55
C GLY A 146 37.45 -63.24 -26.39
N LYS A 147 38.49 -63.18 -25.56
CA LYS A 147 38.55 -62.26 -24.40
C LYS A 147 38.37 -60.79 -24.81
N GLU A 148 38.91 -60.42 -25.97
CA GLU A 148 38.80 -59.02 -26.45
C GLU A 148 37.36 -58.59 -26.72
N GLU A 149 36.55 -59.47 -27.28
CA GLU A 149 35.13 -59.21 -27.54
C GLU A 149 34.31 -59.06 -26.24
N TYR A 150 34.63 -59.93 -25.26
CA TYR A 150 34.03 -59.80 -23.94
C TYR A 150 34.40 -58.44 -23.26
N LEU A 151 35.71 -58.12 -23.24
CA LEU A 151 36.22 -56.88 -22.67
C LEU A 151 35.57 -55.62 -23.33
N ARG A 152 35.42 -55.64 -24.63
CA ARG A 152 34.78 -54.58 -25.38
C ARG A 152 33.30 -54.36 -24.93
N SER A 153 32.57 -55.42 -24.67
CA SER A 153 31.20 -55.34 -24.19
C SER A 153 31.12 -54.82 -22.74
N GLU A 154 32.11 -55.14 -21.91
CA GLU A 154 32.27 -54.65 -20.54
C GLU A 154 32.60 -53.14 -20.52
N GLU A 155 33.51 -52.71 -21.37
CA GLU A 155 33.87 -51.31 -21.54
C GLU A 155 32.68 -50.48 -22.03
N ASP A 156 31.96 -50.99 -23.02
CA ASP A 156 30.75 -50.34 -23.53
C ASP A 156 29.69 -50.15 -22.42
N TYR A 157 29.40 -51.22 -21.67
CA TYR A 157 28.44 -51.13 -20.55
C TYR A 157 28.90 -50.13 -19.50
N THR A 158 30.17 -50.19 -19.11
CA THR A 158 30.75 -49.27 -18.11
C THR A 158 30.69 -47.82 -18.58
N LEU A 159 30.98 -47.57 -19.87
CA LEU A 159 30.87 -46.24 -20.46
C LEU A 159 29.44 -45.67 -20.36
N PHE A 160 28.43 -46.47 -20.72
CA PHE A 160 27.04 -46.01 -20.65
C PHE A 160 26.56 -45.81 -19.22
N CYS A 161 26.98 -46.65 -18.26
CA CYS A 161 26.72 -46.44 -16.84
C CYS A 161 27.30 -45.11 -16.35
N LYS A 162 28.55 -44.79 -16.70
CA LYS A 162 29.17 -43.52 -16.34
C LYS A 162 28.51 -42.32 -17.01
N LYS A 163 28.10 -42.44 -18.27
CA LYS A 163 27.32 -41.39 -18.94
C LYS A 163 26.01 -41.10 -18.22
N LEU A 164 25.29 -42.13 -17.82
CA LEU A 164 24.04 -41.99 -17.07
C LEU A 164 24.28 -41.32 -15.72
N GLU A 165 25.31 -41.77 -14.96
CA GLU A 165 25.67 -41.18 -13.67
C GLU A 165 25.96 -39.67 -13.78
N VAL A 166 26.82 -39.28 -14.72
CA VAL A 166 27.17 -37.86 -14.96
C VAL A 166 25.94 -37.06 -15.39
N THR A 167 25.06 -37.63 -16.21
CA THR A 167 23.85 -36.95 -16.67
C THR A 167 22.85 -36.74 -15.53
N LEU A 168 22.72 -37.72 -14.62
CA LEU A 168 21.89 -37.59 -13.41
C LEU A 168 22.45 -36.52 -12.45
N ALA A 169 23.76 -36.53 -12.21
CA ALA A 169 24.40 -35.50 -11.38
C ALA A 169 24.22 -34.11 -11.97
N ARG A 170 24.30 -33.95 -13.29
CA ARG A 170 24.02 -32.72 -14.00
C ARG A 170 22.55 -32.31 -13.80
N ALA A 171 21.60 -33.24 -13.90
CA ALA A 171 20.19 -32.96 -13.72
C ALA A 171 19.85 -32.40 -12.31
N GLU A 172 20.51 -32.98 -11.30
CA GLU A 172 20.39 -32.51 -9.91
C GLU A 172 20.94 -31.10 -9.74
N GLN A 173 22.14 -30.86 -10.25
CA GLN A 173 22.78 -29.55 -10.22
C GLN A 173 21.92 -28.48 -10.93
N ASP A 174 21.47 -28.79 -12.16
CA ASP A 174 20.60 -27.88 -12.93
C ASP A 174 19.29 -27.59 -12.20
N SER A 175 18.71 -28.57 -11.48
CA SER A 175 17.52 -28.37 -10.67
C SER A 175 17.77 -27.38 -9.54
N MET A 176 18.89 -27.48 -8.84
CA MET A 176 19.25 -26.52 -7.78
C MET A 176 19.44 -25.11 -8.34
N TYR A 177 20.17 -24.95 -9.44
CA TYR A 177 20.37 -23.64 -10.08
C TYR A 177 19.05 -23.01 -10.53
N ARG A 178 18.16 -23.78 -11.15
CA ARG A 178 16.83 -23.31 -11.56
C ARG A 178 16.04 -22.79 -10.36
N ASN A 179 16.01 -23.52 -9.27
CA ASN A 179 15.27 -23.11 -8.08
C ASN A 179 15.80 -21.79 -7.51
N VAL A 180 17.12 -21.63 -7.41
CA VAL A 180 17.75 -20.39 -6.93
C VAL A 180 17.43 -19.23 -7.87
N GLN A 181 17.52 -19.43 -9.18
CA GLN A 181 17.23 -18.38 -10.16
C GLN A 181 15.76 -17.94 -10.13
N ILE A 182 14.83 -18.88 -10.05
CA ILE A 182 13.38 -18.58 -9.92
C ILE A 182 13.14 -17.81 -8.63
N GLN A 183 13.72 -18.25 -7.51
CA GLN A 183 13.56 -17.57 -6.22
C GLN A 183 14.06 -16.13 -6.28
N GLN A 184 15.24 -15.88 -6.85
CA GLN A 184 15.80 -14.54 -7.02
C GLN A 184 14.88 -13.64 -7.87
N MET A 185 14.32 -14.17 -8.97
CA MET A 185 13.39 -13.42 -9.81
C MET A 185 12.08 -13.11 -9.07
N GLN A 186 11.56 -14.07 -8.30
CA GLN A 186 10.35 -13.87 -7.48
C GLN A 186 10.56 -12.84 -6.37
N GLU A 187 11.71 -12.83 -5.71
CA GLU A 187 12.06 -11.81 -4.72
C GLU A 187 12.16 -10.43 -5.35
N SER A 188 12.79 -10.34 -6.53
CA SER A 188 12.85 -9.09 -7.28
C SER A 188 11.45 -8.56 -7.62
N LEU A 189 10.57 -9.42 -8.13
CA LEU A 189 9.16 -9.07 -8.41
C LEU A 189 8.40 -8.63 -7.16
N LYS A 190 8.60 -9.32 -6.04
CA LYS A 190 8.00 -8.94 -4.76
C LYS A 190 8.40 -7.54 -4.35
N ASN A 191 9.69 -7.21 -4.48
CA ASN A 191 10.20 -5.87 -4.16
C ASN A 191 9.63 -4.81 -5.10
N MET A 192 9.50 -5.10 -6.40
CA MET A 192 8.87 -4.21 -7.37
C MET A 192 7.38 -3.98 -7.04
N LYS A 193 6.64 -5.03 -6.67
CA LYS A 193 5.23 -4.93 -6.24
C LYS A 193 5.08 -4.05 -4.99
N LEU A 194 5.97 -4.20 -4.02
CA LEU A 194 5.99 -3.35 -2.83
C LEU A 194 6.29 -1.89 -3.17
N ASN A 195 7.25 -1.65 -4.06
CA ASN A 195 7.55 -0.29 -4.54
C ASN A 195 6.34 0.32 -5.25
N MET A 196 5.70 -0.43 -6.14
CA MET A 196 4.49 -0.02 -6.83
C MET A 196 3.35 0.34 -5.87
N GLN A 197 3.14 -0.45 -4.81
CA GLN A 197 2.16 -0.14 -3.78
C GLN A 197 2.48 1.16 -3.04
N ARG A 198 3.78 1.45 -2.79
CA ARG A 198 4.20 2.71 -2.16
C ARG A 198 3.92 3.91 -3.08
N ILE A 199 4.24 3.79 -4.37
CA ILE A 199 3.97 4.84 -5.35
C ILE A 199 2.45 5.08 -5.45
N ARG A 200 1.63 4.03 -5.53
CA ARG A 200 0.16 4.17 -5.54
C ARG A 200 -0.39 4.86 -4.30
N LYS A 201 0.18 4.58 -3.11
CA LYS A 201 -0.21 5.29 -1.88
C LYS A 201 0.11 6.78 -1.90
N ARG A 202 1.10 7.22 -2.69
CA ARG A 202 1.35 8.65 -2.89
C ARG A 202 0.19 9.32 -3.62
N LYS A 203 -0.52 8.60 -4.51
CA LYS A 203 -1.73 9.12 -5.16
C LYS A 203 -2.83 9.43 -4.15
N ASP A 204 -2.98 8.63 -3.08
CA ASP A 204 -3.95 8.91 -2.01
C ASP A 204 -3.61 10.22 -1.25
N ASN A 205 -2.33 10.63 -1.24
CA ASN A 205 -1.89 11.88 -0.60
C ASN A 205 -2.19 13.14 -1.43
N LEU A 206 -2.68 13.00 -2.68
CA LEU A 206 -3.18 14.10 -3.50
C LEU A 206 -4.59 14.54 -3.04
N GLU A 207 -5.28 13.73 -2.25
CA GLU A 207 -6.49 14.15 -1.57
C GLU A 207 -6.13 14.78 -0.22
N VAL A 208 -6.33 16.09 -0.13
CA VAL A 208 -6.16 16.84 1.13
C VAL A 208 -7.41 16.65 1.98
N LYS A 209 -7.23 15.98 3.12
CA LYS A 209 -8.35 15.62 4.02
C LYS A 209 -8.33 16.44 5.29
N ALA A 210 -9.51 16.71 5.84
CA ALA A 210 -9.67 17.35 7.14
C ALA A 210 -9.09 16.46 8.25
N PRO A 211 -8.16 16.96 9.10
CA PRO A 211 -7.59 16.18 10.19
C PRO A 211 -8.53 16.09 11.41
N ILE A 212 -9.44 17.03 11.56
CA ILE A 212 -10.42 17.14 12.67
C ILE A 212 -11.74 17.67 12.12
N ASP A 213 -12.78 17.53 12.92
CA ASP A 213 -14.08 18.19 12.66
C ASP A 213 -13.95 19.71 12.86
N GLY A 214 -14.57 20.51 11.99
CA GLY A 214 -14.48 21.95 12.05
C GLY A 214 -15.24 22.66 10.94
N VAL A 215 -14.89 23.94 10.77
CA VAL A 215 -15.39 24.82 9.71
C VAL A 215 -14.20 25.46 9.01
#